data_0a2c1c59f36db736c10a0a41dd257874
#
_entry.id   0a2c1c59f36db736c10a0a41dd257874
#
_cell.length_a   1.000
_cell.length_b   1.000
_cell.length_c   1.000
_cell.angle_alpha   90.00
_cell.angle_beta   90.00
_cell.angle_gamma   90.00
#
_symmetry.space_group_name_H-M   'P 1'
#
loop_
_entity.id
_entity.type
_entity.pdbx_description
1 polymer ?
#
loop_
_entity_poly.entity_id
_entity_poly.type
_entity_poly.pdbx_seq_one_letter_code
_entity_poly.pdbx_strand_id
1 'polypeptide(L)'
;MDLVSIDGSGSEGGGQVLRAALVLSAATGRGFELSRIRAQRLRPGLQPQHLAAVRAAALACGAEVHGGFDGSPDLRFLPLTTPILT
;
A
#
# COMPACT_ATOMS: atom_id res chain seq x y z
N MET A 1 -10.51 14.47 -1.46
CA MET A 1 -10.16 13.20 -2.07
C MET A 1 -10.25 12.09 -1.04
N ASP A 2 -10.95 11.03 -1.40
CA ASP A 2 -11.21 9.97 -0.44
C ASP A 2 -10.13 8.93 -0.45
N LEU A 3 -9.50 8.75 0.70
CA LEU A 3 -8.60 7.63 0.88
C LEU A 3 -9.36 6.48 1.49
N VAL A 4 -9.09 5.30 0.99
CA VAL A 4 -9.64 4.10 1.60
C VAL A 4 -8.74 3.73 2.77
N SER A 5 -9.32 3.61 3.95
CA SER A 5 -8.55 3.26 5.15
C SER A 5 -8.63 1.76 5.39
N ILE A 6 -7.49 1.14 5.54
CA ILE A 6 -7.40 -0.30 5.72
C ILE A 6 -6.56 -0.59 6.96
N ASP A 7 -7.02 -1.53 7.77
CA ASP A 7 -6.31 -1.94 8.97
C ASP A 7 -5.54 -3.22 8.64
N GLY A 8 -4.24 -3.17 8.75
CA GLY A 8 -3.38 -4.28 8.44
C GLY A 8 -3.04 -5.19 9.60
N SER A 9 -3.70 -5.02 10.74
CA SER A 9 -3.35 -5.78 11.93
C SER A 9 -4.01 -7.16 12.00
N GLY A 10 -4.81 -7.52 11.02
CA GLY A 10 -5.52 -8.80 11.04
C GLY A 10 -4.59 -10.00 10.96
N SER A 11 -5.17 -11.19 11.10
CA SER A 11 -4.41 -12.42 11.13
C SER A 11 -3.66 -12.69 9.83
N GLU A 12 -4.15 -12.14 8.74
CA GLU A 12 -3.48 -12.29 7.45
C GLU A 12 -2.18 -11.51 7.37
N GLY A 13 -1.97 -10.60 8.30
CA GLY A 13 -0.73 -9.89 8.39
C GLY A 13 -0.52 -8.78 7.39
N GLY A 14 -1.39 -8.59 6.47
CA GLY A 14 -1.32 -7.44 5.59
C GLY A 14 -0.63 -7.64 4.25
N GLY A 15 0.11 -8.72 4.05
CA GLY A 15 0.79 -8.92 2.77
C GLY A 15 -0.17 -9.05 1.61
N GLN A 16 -1.18 -9.89 1.75
CA GLN A 16 -2.19 -10.04 0.72
C GLN A 16 -3.06 -8.81 0.61
N VAL A 17 -3.38 -8.21 1.75
CA VAL A 17 -4.18 -6.98 1.76
C VAL A 17 -3.44 -5.88 1.03
N LEU A 18 -2.15 -5.77 1.26
CA LEU A 18 -1.35 -4.76 0.59
C LEU A 18 -1.36 -4.97 -0.93
N ARG A 19 -1.14 -6.19 -1.38
CA ARG A 19 -1.13 -6.46 -2.81
C ARG A 19 -2.46 -6.15 -3.45
N ALA A 20 -3.55 -6.55 -2.80
CA ALA A 20 -4.88 -6.25 -3.33
C ALA A 20 -5.12 -4.75 -3.38
N ALA A 21 -4.72 -4.03 -2.35
CA ALA A 21 -4.88 -2.58 -2.31
C ALA A 21 -4.10 -1.90 -3.43
N LEU A 22 -2.87 -2.36 -3.68
CA LEU A 22 -2.07 -1.78 -4.75
C LEU A 22 -2.70 -1.99 -6.11
N VAL A 23 -3.22 -3.19 -6.36
CA VAL A 23 -3.87 -3.49 -7.62
C VAL A 23 -5.11 -2.63 -7.81
N LEU A 24 -5.94 -2.56 -6.78
CA LEU A 24 -7.17 -1.78 -6.87
C LEU A 24 -6.87 -0.29 -7.01
N SER A 25 -5.87 0.18 -6.31
CA SER A 25 -5.48 1.59 -6.39
C SER A 25 -5.00 1.93 -7.79
N ALA A 26 -4.15 1.09 -8.36
CA ALA A 26 -3.66 1.31 -9.71
C ALA A 26 -4.78 1.26 -10.74
N ALA A 27 -5.74 0.37 -10.55
CA ALA A 27 -6.83 0.21 -11.50
C ALA A 27 -7.86 1.33 -11.42
N THR A 28 -8.10 1.87 -10.23
CA THR A 28 -9.18 2.82 -10.03
C THR A 28 -8.71 4.27 -9.88
N GLY A 29 -7.43 4.47 -9.63
CA GLY A 29 -6.92 5.81 -9.35
C GLY A 29 -7.21 6.30 -7.95
N ARG A 30 -7.73 5.46 -7.07
CA ARG A 30 -8.07 5.84 -5.70
C ARG A 30 -6.92 5.49 -4.76
N GLY A 31 -6.56 6.42 -3.90
CA GLY A 31 -5.51 6.18 -2.92
C GLY A 31 -6.00 5.35 -1.74
N PHE A 32 -5.05 4.84 -0.96
CA PHE A 32 -5.39 4.14 0.26
C PHE A 32 -4.36 4.44 1.34
N GLU A 33 -4.78 4.18 2.56
CA GLU A 33 -3.91 4.26 3.72
C GLU A 33 -4.01 2.94 4.46
N LEU A 34 -2.91 2.26 4.58
CA LEU A 34 -2.85 0.98 5.28
C LEU A 34 -2.15 1.22 6.60
N SER A 35 -2.82 0.93 7.71
CA SER A 35 -2.27 1.20 9.02
C SER A 35 -2.08 -0.10 9.79
N ARG A 36 -1.22 -0.03 10.82
CA ARG A 36 -0.94 -1.16 11.71
C ARG A 36 -0.50 -2.39 10.92
N ILE A 37 0.37 -2.16 9.96
CA ILE A 37 0.82 -3.21 9.06
C ILE A 37 1.55 -4.30 9.85
N ARG A 38 1.03 -5.53 9.79
CA ARG A 38 1.64 -6.68 10.45
C ARG A 38 1.92 -6.44 11.93
N ALA A 39 1.03 -5.68 12.59
CA ALA A 39 1.28 -5.25 13.98
C ALA A 39 1.42 -6.41 14.95
N GLN A 40 0.82 -7.55 14.63
CA GLN A 40 0.84 -8.70 15.53
C GLN A 40 1.90 -9.74 15.15
N ARG A 41 2.76 -9.43 14.20
CA ARG A 41 3.82 -10.34 13.77
C ARG A 41 5.08 -10.09 14.59
N LEU A 42 5.97 -11.08 14.60
CA LEU A 42 7.24 -10.93 15.29
C LEU A 42 8.05 -9.76 14.73
N ARG A 43 7.98 -9.56 13.43
CA ARG A 43 8.63 -8.43 12.77
C ARG A 43 7.55 -7.59 12.14
N PRO A 44 6.98 -6.66 12.89
CA PRO A 44 5.88 -5.86 12.37
C PRO A 44 6.34 -4.87 11.31
N GLY A 45 5.39 -4.37 10.57
CA GLY A 45 5.65 -3.37 9.55
C GLY A 45 5.98 -3.96 8.20
N LEU A 46 6.27 -3.07 7.26
CA LEU A 46 6.60 -3.46 5.90
C LEU A 46 7.90 -4.24 5.84
N GLN A 47 7.93 -5.27 5.02
CA GLN A 47 9.11 -6.07 4.79
C GLN A 47 9.66 -5.76 3.40
N PRO A 48 10.92 -6.16 3.10
CA PRO A 48 11.51 -5.83 1.79
C PRO A 48 10.69 -6.28 0.60
N GLN A 49 10.07 -7.45 0.67
CA GLN A 49 9.25 -7.91 -0.46
C GLN A 49 8.01 -7.05 -0.65
N HIS A 50 7.47 -6.50 0.44
CA HIS A 50 6.34 -5.58 0.33
C HIS A 50 6.77 -4.28 -0.31
N LEU A 51 7.95 -3.80 0.03
CA LEU A 51 8.46 -2.56 -0.54
C LEU A 51 8.68 -2.70 -2.04
N ALA A 52 9.15 -3.86 -2.49
CA ALA A 52 9.32 -4.08 -3.92
C ALA A 52 8.00 -3.96 -4.66
N ALA A 53 6.93 -4.52 -4.09
CA ALA A 53 5.61 -4.41 -4.70
C ALA A 53 5.12 -2.96 -4.72
N VAL A 54 5.33 -2.24 -3.64
CA VAL A 54 4.94 -0.83 -3.57
C VAL A 54 5.66 -0.02 -4.63
N ARG A 55 6.97 -0.22 -4.77
CA ARG A 55 7.74 0.51 -5.77
C ARG A 55 7.28 0.22 -7.18
N ALA A 56 7.03 -1.05 -7.47
CA ALA A 56 6.56 -1.43 -8.80
C ALA A 56 5.23 -0.77 -9.12
N ALA A 57 4.30 -0.80 -8.18
CA ALA A 57 3.00 -0.18 -8.38
C ALA A 57 3.11 1.33 -8.51
N ALA A 58 3.96 1.95 -7.70
CA ALA A 58 4.14 3.40 -7.75
C ALA A 58 4.70 3.85 -9.08
N LEU A 59 5.66 3.10 -9.64
CA LEU A 59 6.18 3.43 -10.94
C LEU A 59 5.12 3.27 -12.02
N ALA A 60 4.31 2.24 -11.91
CA ALA A 60 3.30 1.97 -12.93
C ALA A 60 2.23 3.04 -13.00
N CYS A 61 1.84 3.61 -11.86
CA CYS A 61 0.76 4.60 -11.86
C CYS A 61 1.18 5.98 -11.40
N GLY A 62 2.47 6.21 -11.25
CA GLY A 62 2.97 7.53 -10.86
C GLY A 62 2.56 7.94 -9.47
N ALA A 63 2.49 6.99 -8.54
CA ALA A 63 1.97 7.27 -7.22
C ALA A 63 2.97 7.98 -6.33
N GLU A 64 2.43 8.77 -5.41
CA GLU A 64 3.18 9.33 -4.31
C GLU A 64 3.04 8.37 -3.14
N VAL A 65 4.15 8.05 -2.48
CA VAL A 65 4.16 7.07 -1.41
C VAL A 65 4.70 7.71 -0.13
N HIS A 66 3.98 7.52 0.96
CA HIS A 66 4.42 7.96 2.28
C HIS A 66 4.51 6.74 3.19
N GLY A 67 5.60 6.63 3.93
CA GLY A 67 5.82 5.51 4.82
C GLY A 67 6.37 4.27 4.12
N GLY A 68 6.94 4.43 2.95
CA GLY A 68 7.47 3.29 2.20
C GLY A 68 8.89 2.94 2.59
N PHE A 69 9.09 2.50 3.83
CA PHE A 69 10.40 2.08 4.28
C PHE A 69 10.28 0.80 5.11
N ASP A 70 11.40 0.11 5.24
CA ASP A 70 11.44 -1.17 5.93
C ASP A 70 10.99 -1.00 7.39
N GLY A 71 10.04 -1.83 7.81
CA GLY A 71 9.53 -1.78 9.17
C GLY A 71 8.45 -0.74 9.39
N SER A 72 8.06 0.00 8.36
CA SER A 72 7.04 1.04 8.54
C SER A 72 5.70 0.45 8.97
N PRO A 73 5.08 1.01 10.01
CA PRO A 73 3.78 0.51 10.45
C PRO A 73 2.62 1.02 9.60
N ASP A 74 2.84 2.08 8.84
CA ASP A 74 1.78 2.70 8.06
C ASP A 74 2.26 3.02 6.66
N LEU A 75 1.35 2.92 5.70
CA LEU A 75 1.67 3.24 4.31
C LEU A 75 0.53 4.03 3.71
N ARG A 76 0.86 5.12 3.04
CA ARG A 76 -0.12 5.89 2.27
C ARG A 76 0.31 5.88 0.81
N PHE A 77 -0.58 5.46 -0.04
CA PHE A 77 -0.31 5.31 -1.46
C PHE A 77 -1.30 6.16 -2.24
N LEU A 78 -0.79 7.14 -2.97
CA LEU A 78 -1.61 8.15 -3.63
C LEU A 78 -1.30 8.14 -5.12
N PRO A 79 -2.04 7.36 -5.91
CA PRO A 79 -1.79 7.32 -7.35
C PRO A 79 -2.18 8.62 -8.00
N LEU A 80 -1.66 8.87 -9.19
CA LEU A 80 -2.13 10.00 -9.96
C LEU A 80 -3.60 9.84 -10.22
N THR A 81 -4.32 10.95 -10.20
CA THR A 81 -5.76 10.90 -10.27
C THR A 81 -6.27 10.40 -11.59
N THR A 82 -5.50 10.51 -12.64
CA THR A 82 -5.97 10.10 -13.95
C THR A 82 -5.34 8.77 -14.31
N PRO A 83 -6.14 7.73 -14.52
CA PRO A 83 -5.60 6.47 -14.99
C PRO A 83 -4.88 6.70 -16.29
N ILE A 84 -3.76 6.08 -16.45
CA ILE A 84 -2.96 6.29 -17.61
C ILE A 84 -3.56 5.76 -18.84
N LEU A 85 -4.45 4.89 -18.70
CA LEU A 85 -5.08 4.32 -19.83
C LEU A 85 -6.15 5.15 -20.34
N THR A 86 -5.85 5.99 -21.12
CA THR A 86 -6.92 6.77 -21.75
C THR A 86 -6.66 6.81 -23.21
#